data_de295ec2e8b509f7f87ec8c5865233fb
#
_entry.id   de295ec2e8b509f7f87ec8c5865233fb
#
_cell.length_a   1.000
_cell.length_b   1.000
_cell.length_c   1.000
_cell.angle_alpha   90.00
_cell.angle_beta   90.00
_cell.angle_gamma   90.00
#
_symmetry.space_group_name_H-M   'P 1'
#
loop_
_entity.id
_entity.type
_entity.pdbx_description
1 polymer ?
#
loop_
_entity_poly.entity_id
_entity_poly.type
_entity_poly.pdbx_seq_one_letter_code
_entity_poly.pdbx_strand_id
1 'polypeptide(L)'
;DREGRTVETTDGPVPYDRLVLATGAGPRRLGLDHVHYLRTHADAATLRDLVRRGGRLLVVGAGFIGLEIAAGARERGMEVVVVEAADRALARMVPSVVADRVVALHAEHGVTVRTGTTVTSVERHAEGLRAALSTGEGLEVDAVVAGVGAAPHTEIASAAGLLVEDGIVVDEQLRTSDPRIWAAGDCAAFPDARSGHRVRVESWRSAHDQAVTVAASMTGGQEPHVAVPWFWSDQYDQMLQTAGLPTTAVDEVVRRREDGSLIHFGLDGDGRLVAATSLGRGPVVAKDIRVAEQLIATHATPDPAALADPGVALRSLR
;
A
#
# COMPACT_ATOMS: atom_id res chain seq x y z
N ASP A 1 25.91 -7.93 -15.24
CA ASP A 1 26.57 -9.19 -15.62
C ASP A 1 26.87 -10.02 -14.37
N ARG A 2 26.20 -11.17 -14.22
CA ARG A 2 26.36 -12.08 -13.04
C ARG A 2 27.64 -12.90 -13.11
N GLU A 3 28.08 -13.30 -14.29
CA GLU A 3 29.30 -14.09 -14.48
C GLU A 3 30.55 -13.23 -14.22
N GLY A 4 30.58 -12.02 -14.80
CA GLY A 4 31.60 -11.03 -14.57
C GLY A 4 31.52 -10.31 -13.22
N ARG A 5 30.42 -10.48 -12.49
CA ARG A 5 30.11 -9.76 -11.24
C ARG A 5 30.27 -8.26 -11.35
N THR A 6 29.66 -7.68 -12.40
CA THR A 6 29.68 -6.24 -12.63
C THR A 6 28.28 -5.70 -12.80
N VAL A 7 28.09 -4.47 -12.35
CA VAL A 7 26.90 -3.65 -12.63
C VAL A 7 27.32 -2.62 -13.69
N GLU A 8 26.66 -2.63 -14.84
CA GLU A 8 26.88 -1.63 -15.88
C GLU A 8 26.25 -0.30 -15.45
N THR A 9 27.04 0.76 -15.48
CA THR A 9 26.60 2.12 -15.14
C THR A 9 27.00 3.09 -16.26
N THR A 10 26.47 4.32 -16.21
CA THR A 10 26.84 5.40 -17.15
C THR A 10 28.34 5.71 -17.13
N ASP A 11 29.00 5.45 -16.00
CA ASP A 11 30.43 5.72 -15.80
C ASP A 11 31.30 4.46 -16.01
N GLY A 12 30.69 3.38 -16.52
CA GLY A 12 31.34 2.10 -16.78
C GLY A 12 30.97 1.00 -15.79
N PRO A 13 31.52 -0.22 -15.95
CA PRO A 13 31.20 -1.36 -15.09
C PRO A 13 31.77 -1.20 -13.69
N VAL A 14 30.92 -1.48 -12.68
CA VAL A 14 31.29 -1.49 -11.27
C VAL A 14 31.32 -2.94 -10.77
N PRO A 15 32.46 -3.49 -10.35
CA PRO A 15 32.55 -4.84 -9.84
C PRO A 15 31.91 -4.95 -8.45
N TYR A 16 31.36 -6.13 -8.11
CA TYR A 16 30.79 -6.41 -6.79
C TYR A 16 31.16 -7.81 -6.29
N ASP A 17 31.32 -7.95 -4.99
CA ASP A 17 31.35 -9.25 -4.30
C ASP A 17 29.94 -9.67 -3.88
N ARG A 18 29.14 -8.71 -3.47
CA ARG A 18 27.73 -8.85 -3.06
C ARG A 18 26.93 -7.66 -3.55
N LEU A 19 25.71 -7.90 -4.00
CA LEU A 19 24.85 -6.89 -4.60
C LEU A 19 23.47 -6.89 -3.95
N VAL A 20 22.91 -5.72 -3.70
CA VAL A 20 21.50 -5.56 -3.31
C VAL A 20 20.73 -4.84 -4.41
N LEU A 21 19.64 -5.42 -4.86
CA LEU A 21 18.68 -4.79 -5.74
C LEU A 21 17.59 -4.13 -4.88
N ALA A 22 17.60 -2.80 -4.82
CA ALA A 22 16.64 -1.98 -4.10
C ALA A 22 15.95 -1.00 -5.07
N THR A 23 15.53 -1.52 -6.23
CA THR A 23 15.02 -0.75 -7.36
C THR A 23 13.63 -0.17 -7.14
N GLY A 24 12.91 -0.66 -6.10
CA GLY A 24 11.61 -0.17 -5.70
C GLY A 24 10.51 -0.47 -6.71
N ALA A 25 9.52 0.41 -6.79
CA ALA A 25 8.37 0.31 -7.69
C ALA A 25 8.01 1.68 -8.26
N GLY A 26 7.40 1.70 -9.42
CA GLY A 26 6.85 2.90 -10.07
C GLY A 26 5.33 2.85 -10.19
N PRO A 27 4.66 3.98 -10.48
CA PRO A 27 3.22 4.00 -10.64
C PRO A 27 2.81 3.19 -11.88
N ARG A 28 1.77 2.38 -11.77
CA ARG A 28 1.10 1.81 -12.95
C ARG A 28 0.51 2.94 -13.77
N ARG A 29 0.81 2.96 -15.07
CA ARG A 29 0.33 3.99 -15.96
C ARG A 29 -0.92 3.52 -16.72
N LEU A 30 -1.88 4.43 -16.88
CA LEU A 30 -3.14 4.16 -17.59
C LEU A 30 -2.99 4.20 -19.12
N GLY A 31 -1.87 4.69 -19.65
CA GLY A 31 -1.71 4.93 -21.10
C GLY A 31 -2.59 6.06 -21.64
N LEU A 32 -3.07 6.94 -20.77
CA LEU A 32 -3.85 8.12 -21.09
C LEU A 32 -3.00 9.38 -21.00
N ASP A 33 -3.22 10.33 -21.91
CA ASP A 33 -2.60 11.65 -21.88
C ASP A 33 -3.17 12.51 -20.75
N HIS A 34 -2.45 13.55 -20.35
CA HIS A 34 -2.85 14.55 -19.36
C HIS A 34 -3.15 13.99 -17.95
N VAL A 35 -2.65 12.81 -17.62
CA VAL A 35 -2.78 12.18 -16.31
C VAL A 35 -1.49 12.36 -15.49
N HIS A 36 -1.62 12.90 -14.30
CA HIS A 36 -0.56 13.01 -13.32
C HIS A 36 -0.48 11.78 -12.43
N TYR A 37 0.71 11.51 -11.90
CA TYR A 37 0.99 10.43 -10.95
C TYR A 37 1.74 11.00 -9.76
N LEU A 38 1.76 10.29 -8.64
CA LEU A 38 2.53 10.66 -7.46
C LEU A 38 3.52 9.55 -7.11
N ARG A 39 4.81 9.83 -7.30
CA ARG A 39 5.90 8.92 -6.87
C ARG A 39 7.13 9.68 -6.41
N THR A 40 7.46 10.79 -7.05
CA THR A 40 8.68 11.55 -6.83
C THR A 40 8.39 12.89 -6.16
N HIS A 41 9.44 13.53 -5.64
CA HIS A 41 9.34 14.90 -5.13
C HIS A 41 8.87 15.89 -6.23
N ALA A 42 9.30 15.68 -7.48
CA ALA A 42 8.88 16.51 -8.61
C ALA A 42 7.37 16.34 -8.89
N ASP A 43 6.87 15.10 -8.82
CA ASP A 43 5.42 14.84 -8.93
C ASP A 43 4.64 15.55 -7.82
N ALA A 44 5.12 15.43 -6.57
CA ALA A 44 4.50 16.09 -5.43
C ALA A 44 4.49 17.62 -5.57
N ALA A 45 5.57 18.22 -6.10
CA ALA A 45 5.63 19.65 -6.38
C ALA A 45 4.60 20.04 -7.46
N THR A 46 4.49 19.26 -8.53
CA THR A 46 3.50 19.48 -9.60
C THR A 46 2.07 19.40 -9.04
N LEU A 47 1.75 18.36 -8.26
CA LEU A 47 0.42 18.19 -7.67
C LEU A 47 0.09 19.32 -6.68
N ARG A 48 1.06 19.74 -5.87
CA ARG A 48 0.89 20.88 -4.97
C ARG A 48 0.51 22.15 -5.73
N ASP A 49 1.14 22.41 -6.87
CA ASP A 49 0.86 23.59 -7.67
C ASP A 49 -0.47 23.49 -8.41
N LEU A 50 -0.90 22.28 -8.80
CA LEU A 50 -2.25 22.01 -9.29
C LEU A 50 -3.31 22.31 -8.22
N VAL A 51 -3.13 21.77 -7.03
CA VAL A 51 -4.04 21.99 -5.89
C VAL A 51 -4.14 23.46 -5.51
N ARG A 52 -3.03 24.21 -5.54
CA ARG A 52 -3.02 25.67 -5.26
C ARG A 52 -3.82 26.49 -6.27
N ARG A 53 -3.92 26.05 -7.52
CA ARG A 53 -4.74 26.71 -8.54
C ARG A 53 -6.25 26.51 -8.30
N GLY A 54 -6.60 25.48 -7.55
CA GLY A 54 -8.00 25.13 -7.29
C GLY A 54 -8.68 24.48 -8.49
N GLY A 55 -10.01 24.48 -8.48
CA GLY A 55 -10.83 23.92 -9.54
C GLY A 55 -11.31 22.50 -9.23
N ARG A 56 -11.55 21.70 -10.30
CA ARG A 56 -12.10 20.35 -10.24
C ARG A 56 -11.03 19.30 -10.50
N LEU A 57 -10.89 18.36 -9.58
CA LEU A 57 -9.93 17.26 -9.66
C LEU A 57 -10.66 15.93 -9.88
N LEU A 58 -10.24 15.18 -10.89
CA LEU A 58 -10.57 13.78 -11.04
C LEU A 58 -9.40 12.93 -10.50
N VAL A 59 -9.68 12.07 -9.52
CA VAL A 59 -8.76 11.05 -9.02
C VAL A 59 -9.19 9.70 -9.59
N VAL A 60 -8.25 9.00 -10.23
CA VAL A 60 -8.46 7.65 -10.78
C VAL A 60 -7.79 6.65 -9.87
N GLY A 61 -8.60 5.79 -9.24
CA GLY A 61 -8.21 4.81 -8.24
C GLY A 61 -8.51 5.26 -6.80
N ALA A 62 -9.36 4.51 -6.12
CA ALA A 62 -9.70 4.69 -4.70
C ALA A 62 -8.84 3.79 -3.80
N GLY A 63 -7.54 3.69 -4.09
CA GLY A 63 -6.50 3.14 -3.20
C GLY A 63 -6.01 4.21 -2.21
N PHE A 64 -5.01 3.86 -1.38
CA PHE A 64 -4.47 4.78 -0.36
C PHE A 64 -4.03 6.12 -0.94
N ILE A 65 -3.14 6.09 -1.95
CA ILE A 65 -2.59 7.30 -2.56
C ILE A 65 -3.69 8.16 -3.19
N GLY A 66 -4.64 7.53 -3.89
CA GLY A 66 -5.76 8.26 -4.52
C GLY A 66 -6.63 8.96 -3.49
N LEU A 67 -6.99 8.28 -2.40
CA LEU A 67 -7.80 8.85 -1.34
C LEU A 67 -7.05 9.94 -0.53
N GLU A 68 -5.75 9.76 -0.25
CA GLU A 68 -4.93 10.80 0.38
C GLU A 68 -4.83 12.08 -0.48
N ILE A 69 -4.65 11.92 -1.80
CA ILE A 69 -4.68 13.06 -2.74
C ILE A 69 -6.06 13.72 -2.73
N ALA A 70 -7.14 12.92 -2.74
CA ALA A 70 -8.50 13.44 -2.70
C ALA A 70 -8.77 14.23 -1.41
N ALA A 71 -8.35 13.70 -0.25
CA ALA A 71 -8.47 14.39 1.04
C ALA A 71 -7.70 15.71 1.03
N GLY A 72 -6.41 15.67 0.68
CA GLY A 72 -5.56 16.86 0.67
C GLY A 72 -5.99 17.93 -0.34
N ALA A 73 -6.54 17.55 -1.50
CA ALA A 73 -7.11 18.48 -2.47
C ALA A 73 -8.42 19.09 -1.95
N ARG A 74 -9.29 18.28 -1.35
CA ARG A 74 -10.55 18.74 -0.80
C ARG A 74 -10.38 19.72 0.36
N GLU A 75 -9.45 19.45 1.29
CA GLU A 75 -9.10 20.37 2.38
C GLU A 75 -8.62 21.74 1.88
N ARG A 76 -8.11 21.79 0.66
CA ARG A 76 -7.64 23.04 0.00
C ARG A 76 -8.68 23.65 -0.94
N GLY A 77 -9.93 23.19 -0.87
CA GLY A 77 -11.06 23.79 -1.52
C GLY A 77 -11.33 23.31 -2.97
N MET A 78 -10.62 22.28 -3.47
CA MET A 78 -10.96 21.71 -4.78
C MET A 78 -12.27 20.93 -4.72
N GLU A 79 -13.01 20.89 -5.83
CA GLU A 79 -14.05 19.92 -6.05
C GLU A 79 -13.39 18.60 -6.49
N VAL A 80 -13.72 17.50 -5.81
CA VAL A 80 -13.03 16.21 -6.05
C VAL A 80 -14.02 15.11 -6.36
N VAL A 81 -13.77 14.41 -7.47
CA VAL A 81 -14.44 13.16 -7.83
C VAL A 81 -13.37 12.07 -7.88
N VAL A 82 -13.62 10.94 -7.22
CA VAL A 82 -12.79 9.74 -7.28
C VAL A 82 -13.54 8.67 -8.07
N VAL A 83 -12.88 8.02 -9.02
CA VAL A 83 -13.41 6.85 -9.73
C VAL A 83 -12.54 5.63 -9.43
N GLU A 84 -13.18 4.48 -9.25
CA GLU A 84 -12.54 3.20 -8.93
C GLU A 84 -13.09 2.10 -9.82
N ALA A 85 -12.23 1.33 -10.44
CA ALA A 85 -12.60 0.23 -11.31
C ALA A 85 -13.25 -0.95 -10.57
N ALA A 86 -12.79 -1.21 -9.34
CA ALA A 86 -13.35 -2.26 -8.49
C ALA A 86 -14.72 -1.86 -7.92
N ASP A 87 -15.44 -2.84 -7.39
CA ASP A 87 -16.76 -2.66 -6.78
C ASP A 87 -16.71 -1.88 -5.46
N ARG A 88 -15.52 -1.75 -4.83
CA ARG A 88 -15.32 -0.98 -3.62
C ARG A 88 -13.95 -0.31 -3.56
N ALA A 89 -13.84 0.77 -2.81
CA ALA A 89 -12.57 1.41 -2.48
C ALA A 89 -11.70 0.48 -1.61
N LEU A 90 -10.36 0.67 -1.66
CA LEU A 90 -9.36 -0.02 -0.84
C LEU A 90 -9.45 -1.57 -0.89
N ALA A 91 -10.01 -2.13 -1.99
CA ALA A 91 -10.42 -3.53 -2.10
C ALA A 91 -9.28 -4.54 -1.84
N ARG A 92 -8.03 -4.17 -2.12
CA ARG A 92 -6.89 -5.08 -2.06
C ARG A 92 -6.41 -5.39 -0.64
N MET A 93 -6.48 -4.43 0.27
CA MET A 93 -5.74 -4.49 1.55
C MET A 93 -6.57 -4.08 2.77
N VAL A 94 -7.80 -3.58 2.59
CA VAL A 94 -8.60 -3.08 3.71
C VAL A 94 -9.92 -3.85 3.76
N PRO A 95 -10.31 -4.35 4.94
CA PRO A 95 -11.63 -4.97 5.14
C PRO A 95 -12.78 -4.01 4.81
N SER A 96 -13.89 -4.56 4.31
CA SER A 96 -15.02 -3.77 3.81
C SER A 96 -15.54 -2.78 4.84
N VAL A 97 -15.73 -3.21 6.07
CA VAL A 97 -16.24 -2.37 7.17
C VAL A 97 -15.38 -1.14 7.46
N VAL A 98 -14.06 -1.24 7.26
CA VAL A 98 -13.13 -0.10 7.42
C VAL A 98 -13.15 0.76 6.15
N ALA A 99 -13.12 0.14 4.97
CA ALA A 99 -13.18 0.84 3.69
C ALA A 99 -14.46 1.68 3.55
N ASP A 100 -15.62 1.12 3.93
CA ASP A 100 -16.91 1.83 3.91
C ASP A 100 -16.88 3.06 4.83
N ARG A 101 -16.24 2.97 6.00
CA ARG A 101 -16.10 4.12 6.90
C ARG A 101 -15.16 5.19 6.31
N VAL A 102 -14.08 4.79 5.60
CA VAL A 102 -13.22 5.74 4.87
C VAL A 102 -14.00 6.44 3.77
N VAL A 103 -14.78 5.70 2.96
CA VAL A 103 -15.62 6.30 1.91
C VAL A 103 -16.65 7.26 2.51
N ALA A 104 -17.29 6.88 3.62
CA ALA A 104 -18.22 7.76 4.33
C ALA A 104 -17.54 9.05 4.82
N LEU A 105 -16.31 8.95 5.36
CA LEU A 105 -15.51 10.10 5.76
C LEU A 105 -15.25 11.05 4.58
N HIS A 106 -14.89 10.51 3.42
CA HIS A 106 -14.71 11.30 2.19
C HIS A 106 -16.02 11.99 1.74
N ALA A 107 -17.15 11.28 1.82
CA ALA A 107 -18.46 11.85 1.51
C ALA A 107 -18.87 12.97 2.48
N GLU A 108 -18.59 12.81 3.79
CA GLU A 108 -18.79 13.86 4.81
C GLU A 108 -18.02 15.15 4.48
N HIS A 109 -16.86 15.02 3.82
CA HIS A 109 -16.06 16.15 3.33
C HIS A 109 -16.42 16.62 1.92
N GLY A 110 -17.46 16.02 1.28
CA GLY A 110 -17.92 16.41 -0.03
C GLY A 110 -17.11 15.87 -1.21
N VAL A 111 -16.38 14.77 -1.01
CA VAL A 111 -15.77 14.00 -2.10
C VAL A 111 -16.77 12.94 -2.59
N THR A 112 -16.96 12.87 -3.91
CA THR A 112 -17.76 11.82 -4.53
C THR A 112 -16.87 10.65 -4.94
N VAL A 113 -17.11 9.46 -4.39
CA VAL A 113 -16.43 8.22 -4.79
C VAL A 113 -17.38 7.37 -5.63
N ARG A 114 -16.96 7.01 -6.85
CA ARG A 114 -17.72 6.19 -7.81
C ARG A 114 -16.97 4.89 -8.07
N THR A 115 -17.48 3.79 -7.60
CA THR A 115 -16.95 2.44 -7.84
C THR A 115 -17.51 1.82 -9.12
N GLY A 116 -16.95 0.71 -9.60
CA GLY A 116 -17.33 0.08 -10.86
C GLY A 116 -17.13 0.98 -12.09
N THR A 117 -16.27 2.01 -11.98
CA THR A 117 -16.13 3.07 -12.98
C THR A 117 -14.68 3.26 -13.39
N THR A 118 -14.42 3.27 -14.70
CA THR A 118 -13.07 3.53 -15.26
C THR A 118 -13.09 4.78 -16.12
N VAL A 119 -11.89 5.36 -16.34
CA VAL A 119 -11.69 6.44 -17.31
C VAL A 119 -11.24 5.82 -18.63
N THR A 120 -11.90 6.18 -19.72
CA THR A 120 -11.65 5.65 -21.07
C THR A 120 -10.82 6.59 -21.94
N SER A 121 -10.98 7.91 -21.74
CA SER A 121 -10.13 8.92 -22.39
C SER A 121 -10.03 10.18 -21.53
N VAL A 122 -8.96 10.96 -21.75
CA VAL A 122 -8.77 12.31 -21.19
C VAL A 122 -8.28 13.19 -22.34
N GLU A 123 -9.03 14.23 -22.65
CA GLU A 123 -8.76 15.10 -23.79
C GLU A 123 -8.80 16.57 -23.35
N ARG A 124 -8.06 17.43 -24.06
CA ARG A 124 -8.18 18.88 -23.84
C ARG A 124 -9.57 19.37 -24.29
N HIS A 125 -10.21 20.15 -23.45
CA HIS A 125 -11.52 20.73 -23.72
C HIS A 125 -11.62 22.13 -23.15
N ALA A 126 -11.89 23.11 -24.00
CA ALA A 126 -11.88 24.53 -23.63
C ALA A 126 -10.57 24.89 -22.86
N GLU A 127 -10.67 25.45 -21.64
CA GLU A 127 -9.51 25.77 -20.81
C GLU A 127 -9.10 24.65 -19.84
N GLY A 128 -9.78 23.48 -19.88
CA GLY A 128 -9.56 22.34 -18.99
C GLY A 128 -9.36 21.02 -19.72
N LEU A 129 -9.87 19.96 -19.09
CA LEU A 129 -9.84 18.59 -19.57
C LEU A 129 -11.27 18.02 -19.56
N ARG A 130 -11.54 17.13 -20.49
CA ARG A 130 -12.74 16.28 -20.49
C ARG A 130 -12.32 14.83 -20.33
N ALA A 131 -12.75 14.20 -19.25
CA ALA A 131 -12.55 12.78 -18.99
C ALA A 131 -13.83 12.03 -19.35
N ALA A 132 -13.73 11.03 -20.23
CA ALA A 132 -14.83 10.11 -20.53
C ALA A 132 -14.79 8.93 -19.59
N LEU A 133 -15.93 8.55 -19.03
CA LEU A 133 -16.10 7.42 -18.12
C LEU A 133 -16.70 6.21 -18.85
N SER A 134 -16.44 5.00 -18.32
CA SER A 134 -17.03 3.74 -18.82
C SER A 134 -18.55 3.72 -18.78
N THR A 135 -19.18 4.58 -17.98
CA THR A 135 -20.64 4.76 -17.89
C THR A 135 -21.22 5.55 -19.07
N GLY A 136 -20.39 6.12 -19.95
CA GLY A 136 -20.78 7.03 -21.02
C GLY A 136 -20.86 8.49 -20.60
N GLU A 137 -20.67 8.80 -19.32
CA GLU A 137 -20.64 10.18 -18.81
C GLU A 137 -19.29 10.85 -19.15
N GLY A 138 -19.31 12.15 -19.42
CA GLY A 138 -18.11 12.99 -19.56
C GLY A 138 -18.01 13.95 -18.37
N LEU A 139 -16.87 13.98 -17.71
CA LEU A 139 -16.55 14.94 -16.63
C LEU A 139 -15.63 16.04 -17.17
N GLU A 140 -16.01 17.28 -16.95
CA GLU A 140 -15.12 18.41 -17.16
C GLU A 140 -14.34 18.70 -15.89
N VAL A 141 -13.01 18.69 -15.98
CA VAL A 141 -12.09 18.82 -14.84
C VAL A 141 -10.89 19.67 -15.21
N ASP A 142 -10.20 20.20 -14.21
CA ASP A 142 -8.99 21.03 -14.39
C ASP A 142 -7.73 20.18 -14.31
N ALA A 143 -7.79 19.03 -13.63
CA ALA A 143 -6.68 18.08 -13.51
C ALA A 143 -7.18 16.64 -13.34
N VAL A 144 -6.34 15.68 -13.77
CA VAL A 144 -6.55 14.24 -13.56
C VAL A 144 -5.30 13.68 -12.89
N VAL A 145 -5.48 12.95 -11.79
CA VAL A 145 -4.40 12.24 -11.07
C VAL A 145 -4.76 10.78 -10.94
N ALA A 146 -3.81 9.87 -11.21
CA ALA A 146 -4.03 8.44 -11.08
C ALA A 146 -3.20 7.83 -9.95
N GLY A 147 -3.88 7.04 -9.10
CA GLY A 147 -3.32 6.20 -8.04
C GLY A 147 -3.80 4.76 -8.17
N VAL A 148 -3.51 4.10 -9.31
CA VAL A 148 -4.01 2.77 -9.67
C VAL A 148 -3.06 1.62 -9.31
N GLY A 149 -2.18 1.85 -8.34
CA GLY A 149 -1.21 0.90 -7.84
C GLY A 149 0.19 1.12 -8.41
N ALA A 150 1.13 0.27 -7.96
CA ALA A 150 2.51 0.31 -8.38
C ALA A 150 2.93 -0.99 -9.10
N ALA A 151 3.98 -0.89 -9.92
CA ALA A 151 4.64 -2.02 -10.56
C ALA A 151 6.09 -2.08 -10.06
N PRO A 152 6.58 -3.23 -9.60
CA PRO A 152 7.95 -3.37 -9.15
C PRO A 152 8.92 -3.19 -10.31
N HIS A 153 10.03 -2.49 -10.08
CA HIS A 153 11.11 -2.37 -11.05
C HIS A 153 11.97 -3.63 -11.03
N THR A 154 11.71 -4.54 -11.95
CA THR A 154 12.34 -5.86 -12.04
C THR A 154 13.20 -6.03 -13.29
N GLU A 155 13.29 -5.02 -14.14
CA GLU A 155 13.90 -5.08 -15.47
C GLU A 155 15.37 -5.52 -15.40
N ILE A 156 16.15 -4.94 -14.46
CA ILE A 156 17.56 -5.29 -14.27
C ILE A 156 17.72 -6.73 -13.77
N ALA A 157 16.82 -7.20 -12.90
CA ALA A 157 16.83 -8.57 -12.41
C ALA A 157 16.50 -9.57 -13.53
N SER A 158 15.45 -9.29 -14.31
CA SER A 158 15.06 -10.10 -15.48
C SER A 158 16.17 -10.15 -16.53
N ALA A 159 16.78 -9.01 -16.87
CA ALA A 159 17.88 -8.95 -17.82
C ALA A 159 19.12 -9.72 -17.35
N ALA A 160 19.33 -9.80 -16.02
CA ALA A 160 20.38 -10.62 -15.42
C ALA A 160 20.01 -12.10 -15.27
N GLY A 161 18.82 -12.54 -15.69
CA GLY A 161 18.35 -13.92 -15.57
C GLY A 161 18.05 -14.37 -14.15
N LEU A 162 17.70 -13.44 -13.25
CA LEU A 162 17.15 -13.74 -11.92
C LEU A 162 15.66 -14.12 -12.03
N LEU A 163 15.18 -14.90 -11.08
CA LEU A 163 13.75 -15.25 -11.01
C LEU A 163 12.92 -14.02 -10.66
N VAL A 164 11.88 -13.78 -11.44
CA VAL A 164 10.91 -12.68 -11.28
C VAL A 164 9.50 -13.22 -11.45
N GLU A 165 8.60 -12.83 -10.54
CA GLU A 165 7.15 -13.06 -10.59
C GLU A 165 6.42 -11.73 -10.41
N ASP A 166 5.65 -11.53 -9.31
CA ASP A 166 5.20 -10.20 -8.88
C ASP A 166 6.29 -9.54 -8.01
N GLY A 167 7.47 -9.28 -8.61
CA GLY A 167 8.68 -8.78 -7.96
C GLY A 167 9.86 -9.73 -8.15
N ILE A 168 11.04 -9.32 -7.67
CA ILE A 168 12.25 -10.14 -7.67
C ILE A 168 12.08 -11.23 -6.62
N VAL A 169 12.08 -12.49 -7.04
CA VAL A 169 11.90 -13.63 -6.16
C VAL A 169 13.11 -13.80 -5.25
N VAL A 170 12.85 -13.83 -3.94
CA VAL A 170 13.88 -14.04 -2.91
C VAL A 170 13.51 -15.16 -1.95
N ASP A 171 14.51 -15.70 -1.24
CA ASP A 171 14.33 -16.67 -0.16
C ASP A 171 13.99 -15.97 1.17
N GLU A 172 13.97 -16.74 2.27
CA GLU A 172 13.68 -16.24 3.62
C GLU A 172 14.75 -15.27 4.14
N GLN A 173 15.99 -15.31 3.62
CA GLN A 173 17.06 -14.39 3.91
C GLN A 173 17.17 -13.24 2.90
N LEU A 174 16.14 -13.09 2.06
CA LEU A 174 16.04 -12.09 1.00
C LEU A 174 17.12 -12.21 -0.08
N ARG A 175 17.69 -13.42 -0.28
CA ARG A 175 18.59 -13.73 -1.40
C ARG A 175 17.77 -14.08 -2.63
N THR A 176 18.26 -13.65 -3.78
CA THR A 176 17.70 -14.05 -5.08
C THR A 176 18.10 -15.48 -5.47
N SER A 177 17.79 -15.88 -6.69
CA SER A 177 18.31 -17.13 -7.28
C SER A 177 19.84 -17.14 -7.48
N ASP A 178 20.52 -16.01 -7.27
CA ASP A 178 21.98 -15.91 -7.19
C ASP A 178 22.40 -15.67 -5.74
N PRO A 179 23.28 -16.54 -5.14
CA PRO A 179 23.63 -16.45 -3.73
C PRO A 179 24.46 -15.21 -3.33
N ARG A 180 24.87 -14.38 -4.30
CA ARG A 180 25.57 -13.12 -4.10
C ARG A 180 24.68 -11.90 -4.30
N ILE A 181 23.43 -12.10 -4.69
CA ILE A 181 22.49 -11.01 -5.00
C ILE A 181 21.26 -11.11 -4.09
N TRP A 182 20.94 -10.03 -3.42
CA TRP A 182 19.75 -9.86 -2.59
C TRP A 182 18.78 -8.87 -3.24
N ALA A 183 17.52 -8.89 -2.80
CA ALA A 183 16.59 -7.82 -3.13
C ALA A 183 15.79 -7.40 -1.90
N ALA A 184 15.45 -6.11 -1.82
CA ALA A 184 14.70 -5.53 -0.71
C ALA A 184 13.80 -4.37 -1.14
N GLY A 185 12.74 -4.12 -0.37
CA GLY A 185 11.75 -3.08 -0.59
C GLY A 185 10.66 -3.49 -1.58
N ASP A 186 10.00 -2.50 -2.19
CA ASP A 186 8.81 -2.71 -3.03
C ASP A 186 9.05 -3.62 -4.24
N CYS A 187 10.31 -3.84 -4.64
CA CYS A 187 10.67 -4.73 -5.75
C CYS A 187 10.80 -6.20 -5.36
N ALA A 188 10.92 -6.54 -4.06
CA ALA A 188 11.19 -7.89 -3.60
C ALA A 188 9.91 -8.66 -3.29
N ALA A 189 9.83 -9.92 -3.77
CA ALA A 189 8.78 -10.87 -3.46
C ALA A 189 9.36 -12.00 -2.60
N PHE A 190 8.96 -12.05 -1.32
CA PHE A 190 9.53 -12.92 -0.30
C PHE A 190 8.50 -13.92 0.27
N PRO A 191 8.91 -15.08 0.79
CA PRO A 191 8.00 -16.00 1.46
C PRO A 191 7.57 -15.43 2.81
N ASP A 192 6.26 -15.32 3.05
CA ASP A 192 5.74 -15.01 4.39
C ASP A 192 5.45 -16.29 5.15
N ALA A 193 6.17 -16.51 6.24
CA ALA A 193 6.10 -17.75 7.03
C ALA A 193 4.72 -17.96 7.69
N ARG A 194 3.93 -16.90 7.89
CA ARG A 194 2.59 -16.97 8.51
C ARG A 194 1.53 -17.44 7.54
N SER A 195 1.55 -16.95 6.30
CA SER A 195 0.58 -17.32 5.26
C SER A 195 1.03 -18.50 4.42
N GLY A 196 2.32 -18.85 4.44
CA GLY A 196 2.91 -19.87 3.56
C GLY A 196 2.98 -19.44 2.08
N HIS A 197 2.63 -18.21 1.77
CA HIS A 197 2.62 -17.66 0.41
C HIS A 197 3.76 -16.68 0.18
N ARG A 198 4.10 -16.50 -1.09
CA ARG A 198 4.99 -15.41 -1.49
C ARG A 198 4.20 -14.11 -1.53
N VAL A 199 4.75 -13.07 -0.92
CA VAL A 199 4.11 -11.75 -0.84
C VAL A 199 5.09 -10.66 -1.28
N ARG A 200 4.56 -9.56 -1.80
CA ARG A 200 5.25 -8.31 -2.05
C ARG A 200 4.51 -7.21 -1.31
N VAL A 201 5.20 -6.49 -0.46
CA VAL A 201 4.62 -5.48 0.43
C VAL A 201 5.21 -4.11 0.08
N GLU A 202 4.34 -3.20 -0.33
CA GLU A 202 4.69 -1.82 -0.69
C GLU A 202 4.50 -0.91 0.53
N SER A 203 5.50 -0.83 1.41
CA SER A 203 5.46 0.12 2.52
C SER A 203 6.87 0.51 2.96
N TRP A 204 7.01 1.72 3.46
CA TRP A 204 8.26 2.23 4.02
C TRP A 204 8.81 1.32 5.13
N ARG A 205 7.95 0.88 6.04
CA ARG A 205 8.31 0.00 7.16
C ARG A 205 8.82 -1.34 6.66
N SER A 206 8.13 -1.96 5.69
CA SER A 206 8.55 -3.24 5.10
C SER A 206 9.91 -3.12 4.42
N ALA A 207 10.13 -2.06 3.65
CA ALA A 207 11.43 -1.81 3.00
C ALA A 207 12.56 -1.66 4.02
N HIS A 208 12.32 -0.97 5.14
CA HIS A 208 13.26 -0.82 6.24
C HIS A 208 13.57 -2.17 6.91
N ASP A 209 12.55 -2.93 7.28
CA ASP A 209 12.71 -4.22 7.97
C ASP A 209 13.42 -5.25 7.07
N GLN A 210 13.12 -5.25 5.76
CA GLN A 210 13.83 -6.05 4.77
C GLN A 210 15.31 -5.64 4.67
N ALA A 211 15.62 -4.34 4.67
CA ALA A 211 17.00 -3.87 4.61
C ALA A 211 17.83 -4.36 5.81
N VAL A 212 17.24 -4.40 7.02
CA VAL A 212 17.88 -4.96 8.22
C VAL A 212 18.20 -6.46 8.03
N THR A 213 17.24 -7.24 7.51
CA THR A 213 17.43 -8.65 7.20
C THR A 213 18.52 -8.85 6.14
N VAL A 214 18.51 -8.08 5.06
CA VAL A 214 19.53 -8.14 4.01
C VAL A 214 20.91 -7.83 4.57
N ALA A 215 21.06 -6.77 5.36
CA ALA A 215 22.35 -6.40 5.95
C ALA A 215 22.91 -7.52 6.84
N ALA A 216 22.07 -8.15 7.67
CA ALA A 216 22.46 -9.31 8.47
C ALA A 216 22.87 -10.51 7.59
N SER A 217 22.02 -10.85 6.59
CA SER A 217 22.27 -11.96 5.67
C SER A 217 23.56 -11.79 4.86
N MET A 218 23.84 -10.58 4.37
CA MET A 218 25.08 -10.25 3.67
C MET A 218 26.32 -10.40 4.52
N THR A 219 26.21 -10.32 5.85
CA THR A 219 27.32 -10.45 6.78
C THR A 219 27.42 -11.85 7.43
N GLY A 220 26.63 -12.81 6.94
CA GLY A 220 26.67 -14.22 7.36
C GLY A 220 25.56 -14.65 8.31
N GLY A 221 24.62 -13.75 8.64
CA GLY A 221 23.41 -14.08 9.38
C GLY A 221 22.53 -15.05 8.59
N GLN A 222 21.81 -15.92 9.32
CA GLN A 222 20.91 -16.93 8.74
C GLN A 222 19.46 -16.76 9.18
N GLU A 223 19.18 -15.73 9.99
CA GLU A 223 17.82 -15.47 10.49
C GLU A 223 16.88 -15.11 9.35
N PRO A 224 15.68 -15.72 9.31
CA PRO A 224 14.69 -15.43 8.29
C PRO A 224 14.06 -14.05 8.49
N HIS A 225 13.53 -13.48 7.41
CA HIS A 225 12.69 -12.29 7.46
C HIS A 225 11.29 -12.65 8.00
N VAL A 226 10.99 -12.24 9.24
CA VAL A 226 9.73 -12.57 9.93
C VAL A 226 8.95 -11.34 10.38
N ALA A 227 9.33 -10.15 9.90
CA ALA A 227 8.63 -8.91 10.25
C ALA A 227 7.14 -8.98 9.88
N VAL A 228 6.27 -8.52 10.79
CA VAL A 228 4.85 -8.38 10.50
C VAL A 228 4.67 -7.17 9.59
N PRO A 229 4.07 -7.32 8.40
CA PRO A 229 3.78 -6.18 7.56
C PRO A 229 2.98 -5.12 8.31
N TRP A 230 3.38 -3.87 8.20
CA TRP A 230 2.66 -2.76 8.80
C TRP A 230 2.71 -1.54 7.89
N PHE A 231 1.61 -0.83 7.79
CA PHE A 231 1.52 0.43 7.07
C PHE A 231 0.44 1.34 7.66
N TRP A 232 0.45 2.59 7.25
CA TRP A 232 -0.57 3.56 7.62
C TRP A 232 -0.98 4.43 6.43
N SER A 233 -2.11 5.09 6.60
CA SER A 233 -2.62 6.11 5.69
C SER A 233 -3.36 7.18 6.48
N ASP A 234 -3.08 8.44 6.19
CA ASP A 234 -3.74 9.58 6.82
C ASP A 234 -4.93 10.03 5.96
N GLN A 235 -6.11 10.03 6.57
CA GLN A 235 -7.37 10.37 5.90
C GLN A 235 -8.03 11.51 6.68
N TYR A 236 -7.80 12.75 6.26
CA TYR A 236 -8.20 13.94 7.01
C TYR A 236 -7.59 13.93 8.43
N ASP A 237 -8.43 13.96 9.46
CA ASP A 237 -8.05 13.88 10.86
C ASP A 237 -8.03 12.46 11.44
N GLN A 238 -8.23 11.44 10.60
CA GLN A 238 -8.22 10.04 10.98
C GLN A 238 -7.02 9.31 10.37
N MET A 239 -6.47 8.39 11.14
CA MET A 239 -5.39 7.51 10.73
C MET A 239 -5.92 6.09 10.53
N LEU A 240 -5.71 5.55 9.35
CA LEU A 240 -5.86 4.14 9.06
C LEU A 240 -4.53 3.45 9.31
N GLN A 241 -4.54 2.35 10.06
CA GLN A 241 -3.34 1.52 10.26
C GLN A 241 -3.68 0.05 10.07
N THR A 242 -2.77 -0.69 9.45
CA THR A 242 -2.90 -2.15 9.28
C THR A 242 -1.64 -2.83 9.74
N ALA A 243 -1.79 -3.91 10.52
CA ALA A 243 -0.76 -4.88 10.85
C ALA A 243 -1.17 -6.26 10.31
N GLY A 244 -0.22 -7.01 9.77
CA GLY A 244 -0.47 -8.32 9.15
C GLY A 244 -1.04 -8.24 7.73
N LEU A 245 -1.60 -9.34 7.28
CA LEU A 245 -2.13 -9.51 5.92
C LEU A 245 -3.64 -9.84 5.97
N PRO A 246 -4.53 -8.85 5.80
CA PRO A 246 -5.99 -9.07 5.86
C PRO A 246 -6.52 -10.11 4.87
N THR A 247 -5.82 -10.31 3.75
CA THR A 247 -6.19 -11.27 2.70
C THR A 247 -6.06 -12.73 3.12
N THR A 248 -5.43 -13.02 4.26
CA THR A 248 -5.26 -14.37 4.81
C THR A 248 -6.30 -14.73 5.87
N ALA A 249 -7.16 -13.78 6.24
CA ALA A 249 -8.22 -13.99 7.22
C ALA A 249 -9.39 -14.78 6.60
N VAL A 250 -9.99 -15.66 7.40
CA VAL A 250 -11.21 -16.42 7.07
C VAL A 250 -12.38 -16.04 7.99
N ASP A 251 -12.08 -15.60 9.22
CA ASP A 251 -13.05 -15.07 10.18
C ASP A 251 -12.71 -13.64 10.57
N GLU A 252 -13.73 -12.85 10.91
CA GLU A 252 -13.60 -11.44 11.17
C GLU A 252 -14.26 -11.04 12.51
N VAL A 253 -13.57 -10.16 13.25
CA VAL A 253 -14.10 -9.55 14.47
C VAL A 253 -13.96 -8.03 14.38
N VAL A 254 -15.02 -7.30 14.74
CA VAL A 254 -15.00 -5.82 14.71
C VAL A 254 -15.20 -5.28 16.12
N ARG A 255 -14.24 -4.50 16.57
CA ARG A 255 -14.33 -3.70 17.80
C ARG A 255 -14.71 -2.27 17.43
N ARG A 256 -15.81 -1.77 17.96
CA ARG A 256 -16.26 -0.38 17.82
C ARG A 256 -16.16 0.35 19.15
N ARG A 257 -15.76 1.62 19.12
CA ARG A 257 -15.68 2.49 20.27
C ARG A 257 -16.68 3.63 20.19
N GLU A 258 -16.99 4.22 21.35
CA GLU A 258 -17.92 5.36 21.47
C GLU A 258 -17.43 6.61 20.73
N ASP A 259 -16.11 6.78 20.57
CA ASP A 259 -15.50 7.89 19.82
C ASP A 259 -15.57 7.74 18.29
N GLY A 260 -16.24 6.67 17.81
CA GLY A 260 -16.39 6.35 16.40
C GLY A 260 -15.19 5.62 15.79
N SER A 261 -14.11 5.40 16.54
CA SER A 261 -12.99 4.59 16.06
C SER A 261 -13.39 3.11 16.02
N LEU A 262 -12.75 2.39 15.09
CA LEU A 262 -13.00 0.96 14.95
C LEU A 262 -11.68 0.21 14.68
N ILE A 263 -11.67 -1.05 15.08
CA ILE A 263 -10.61 -2.00 14.73
C ILE A 263 -11.27 -3.27 14.19
N HIS A 264 -10.83 -3.67 13.04
CA HIS A 264 -11.15 -4.97 12.45
C HIS A 264 -9.99 -5.92 12.72
N PHE A 265 -10.29 -7.12 13.20
CA PHE A 265 -9.36 -8.22 13.41
C PHE A 265 -9.71 -9.34 12.45
N GLY A 266 -8.70 -9.86 11.74
CA GLY A 266 -8.82 -11.02 10.88
C GLY A 266 -8.18 -12.24 11.54
N LEU A 267 -8.90 -13.35 11.59
CA LEU A 267 -8.45 -14.61 12.14
C LEU A 267 -8.32 -15.66 11.01
N ASP A 268 -7.34 -16.54 11.11
CA ASP A 268 -7.23 -17.70 10.21
C ASP A 268 -8.15 -18.86 10.65
N GLY A 269 -8.12 -19.98 9.90
CA GLY A 269 -8.94 -21.15 10.19
C GLY A 269 -8.62 -21.86 11.53
N ASP A 270 -7.48 -21.56 12.14
CA ASP A 270 -7.08 -22.05 13.46
C ASP A 270 -7.40 -21.05 14.58
N GLY A 271 -8.04 -19.93 14.27
CA GLY A 271 -8.36 -18.85 15.20
C GLY A 271 -7.18 -17.95 15.56
N ARG A 272 -6.05 -18.03 14.83
CA ARG A 272 -4.90 -17.16 15.05
C ARG A 272 -5.17 -15.77 14.47
N LEU A 273 -4.75 -14.75 15.19
CA LEU A 273 -4.79 -13.38 14.67
C LEU A 273 -3.75 -13.22 13.56
N VAL A 274 -4.21 -12.93 12.33
CA VAL A 274 -3.35 -12.75 11.15
C VAL A 274 -3.33 -11.32 10.63
N ALA A 275 -4.34 -10.53 10.99
CA ALA A 275 -4.41 -9.12 10.61
C ALA A 275 -5.20 -8.27 11.61
N ALA A 276 -4.86 -6.99 11.68
CA ALA A 276 -5.67 -6.00 12.35
C ALA A 276 -5.64 -4.70 11.55
N THR A 277 -6.81 -4.13 11.26
CA THR A 277 -6.94 -2.85 10.55
C THR A 277 -7.78 -1.89 11.37
N SER A 278 -7.26 -0.71 11.63
CA SER A 278 -7.94 0.30 12.44
C SER A 278 -8.18 1.59 11.67
N LEU A 279 -9.22 2.31 12.04
CA LEU A 279 -9.48 3.68 11.62
C LEU A 279 -9.92 4.49 12.83
N GLY A 280 -9.29 5.63 13.06
CA GLY A 280 -9.66 6.51 14.17
C GLY A 280 -8.69 7.66 14.39
N ARG A 281 -9.02 8.52 15.35
CA ARG A 281 -8.23 9.68 15.74
C ARG A 281 -7.29 9.34 16.90
N GLY A 282 -6.12 9.96 16.91
CA GLY A 282 -5.22 9.99 18.05
C GLY A 282 -4.49 8.69 18.38
N PRO A 283 -3.79 8.67 19.52
CA PRO A 283 -2.80 7.63 19.84
C PRO A 283 -3.40 6.30 20.31
N VAL A 284 -4.69 6.24 20.66
CA VAL A 284 -5.32 5.03 21.22
C VAL A 284 -5.33 3.92 20.17
N VAL A 285 -5.76 4.24 18.96
CA VAL A 285 -5.84 3.30 17.84
C VAL A 285 -4.46 2.77 17.46
N ALA A 286 -3.45 3.66 17.46
CA ALA A 286 -2.06 3.29 17.18
C ALA A 286 -1.49 2.32 18.23
N LYS A 287 -1.83 2.51 19.52
CA LYS A 287 -1.41 1.58 20.57
C LYS A 287 -2.00 0.19 20.40
N ASP A 288 -3.27 0.12 20.01
CA ASP A 288 -3.94 -1.17 19.80
C ASP A 288 -3.38 -1.91 18.61
N ILE A 289 -3.11 -1.24 17.50
CA ILE A 289 -2.48 -1.87 16.34
C ILE A 289 -1.07 -2.38 16.69
N ARG A 290 -0.31 -1.65 17.50
CA ARG A 290 1.00 -2.14 17.98
C ARG A 290 0.89 -3.38 18.85
N VAL A 291 -0.17 -3.49 19.68
CA VAL A 291 -0.43 -4.72 20.44
C VAL A 291 -0.88 -5.84 19.51
N ALA A 292 -1.75 -5.56 18.55
CA ALA A 292 -2.17 -6.55 17.55
C ALA A 292 -0.98 -7.06 16.73
N GLU A 293 -0.05 -6.20 16.32
CA GLU A 293 1.21 -6.60 15.66
C GLU A 293 1.99 -7.63 16.51
N GLN A 294 2.06 -7.43 17.83
CA GLN A 294 2.72 -8.39 18.73
C GLN A 294 1.95 -9.73 18.84
N LEU A 295 0.62 -9.67 18.90
CA LEU A 295 -0.22 -10.88 18.90
C LEU A 295 -0.05 -11.66 17.58
N ILE A 296 0.00 -10.99 16.45
CA ILE A 296 0.27 -11.60 15.12
C ILE A 296 1.65 -12.24 15.10
N ALA A 297 2.68 -11.52 15.58
CA ALA A 297 4.06 -12.01 15.62
C ALA A 297 4.24 -13.26 16.48
N THR A 298 3.42 -13.42 17.54
CA THR A 298 3.45 -14.57 18.45
C THR A 298 2.45 -15.66 18.10
N HIS A 299 1.75 -15.57 16.95
CA HIS A 299 0.71 -16.50 16.53
C HIS A 299 -0.40 -16.70 17.58
N ALA A 300 -0.77 -15.64 18.28
CA ALA A 300 -1.78 -15.69 19.34
C ALA A 300 -3.16 -16.08 18.79
N THR A 301 -3.92 -16.83 19.61
CA THR A 301 -5.31 -17.24 19.35
C THR A 301 -6.27 -16.58 20.34
N PRO A 302 -6.49 -15.26 20.24
CA PRO A 302 -7.31 -14.54 21.20
C PRO A 302 -8.79 -14.91 21.09
N ASP A 303 -9.50 -14.90 22.21
CA ASP A 303 -10.96 -15.10 22.22
C ASP A 303 -11.65 -14.00 21.38
N PRO A 304 -12.45 -14.35 20.35
CA PRO A 304 -13.18 -13.41 19.53
C PRO A 304 -14.11 -12.46 20.32
N ALA A 305 -14.74 -12.94 21.38
CA ALA A 305 -15.59 -12.12 22.22
C ALA A 305 -14.78 -11.03 22.96
N ALA A 306 -13.59 -11.39 23.46
CA ALA A 306 -12.68 -10.44 24.09
C ALA A 306 -12.06 -9.46 23.08
N LEU A 307 -11.81 -9.89 21.82
CA LEU A 307 -11.40 -8.97 20.73
C LEU A 307 -12.49 -7.94 20.44
N ALA A 308 -13.76 -8.34 20.44
CA ALA A 308 -14.89 -7.45 20.13
C ALA A 308 -15.15 -6.41 21.24
N ASP A 309 -14.87 -6.74 22.50
CA ASP A 309 -15.18 -5.91 23.65
C ASP A 309 -14.19 -4.73 23.82
N PRO A 310 -14.62 -3.46 23.64
CA PRO A 310 -13.75 -2.31 23.84
C PRO A 310 -13.29 -2.11 25.29
N GLY A 311 -13.96 -2.72 26.27
CA GLY A 311 -13.58 -2.73 27.68
C GLY A 311 -12.40 -3.64 28.02
N VAL A 312 -12.13 -4.64 27.15
CA VAL A 312 -11.01 -5.56 27.33
C VAL A 312 -9.74 -4.97 26.72
N ALA A 313 -8.67 -4.85 27.50
CA ALA A 313 -7.39 -4.37 27.02
C ALA A 313 -6.72 -5.42 26.12
N LEU A 314 -6.39 -5.11 24.86
CA LEU A 314 -5.78 -6.07 23.91
C LEU A 314 -4.50 -6.72 24.46
N ARG A 315 -3.72 -5.99 25.27
CA ARG A 315 -2.50 -6.53 25.91
C ARG A 315 -2.75 -7.71 26.85
N SER A 316 -3.97 -7.91 27.35
CA SER A 316 -4.32 -9.05 28.19
C SER A 316 -4.66 -10.31 27.41
N LEU A 317 -4.69 -10.23 26.08
CA LEU A 317 -5.00 -11.33 25.15
C LEU A 317 -3.75 -12.04 24.60
N ARG A 318 -2.60 -11.84 25.22
CA ARG A 318 -1.32 -12.47 24.86
C ARG A 318 -1.27 -13.93 25.30
#